data_b11850db3bf8eef6b9aabbdb8e6fe71c
#
_entry.id   b11850db3bf8eef6b9aabbdb8e6fe71c
#
_cell.length_a   1.000
_cell.length_b   1.000
_cell.length_c   1.000
_cell.angle_alpha   90.00
_cell.angle_beta   90.00
_cell.angle_gamma   90.00
#
_symmetry.space_group_name_H-M   'P 1'
#
loop_
_entity.id
_entity.type
_entity.pdbx_description
1 polymer ?
#
loop_
_entity_poly.entity_id
_entity_poly.type
_entity_poly.pdbx_seq_one_letter_code
_entity_poly.pdbx_strand_id
1 'polypeptide(L)'
;MATTRKQLRAGALAAAAALAGLVAACGKDSVDVVAPSTAVYPMFLSYVALGNSITAGYQSGGINDSTQRQSYARLLAQQFRTRYAYASLAGPGCPPPIDNFLLGTRVGGAGSSACFLRNPALATAVLNNVAVPGATSIDPNAATSASANFLTQLVLGGKTQVQKALDAQPTFVSVWIGNNDVLDAAAKGVTVATPALATAGITDTTTFKARYKLIVDGLKTQPRIRGVLIGVGNVTAIPLLFPAESLYTNPILKAQFDAAAGGTVTLVPNCIGSRALISSAVLGQMRAGAFPLVVSCQANVPQAPVGDYFILDTLEQAIFAKNISAYNRYISAKADTAFFAYADPNPLLASFKATGKVPPFPDFSSATAPFGTYFTLDGVHPSYLAHIAVAKALITVINAKYSTSVPNLP
;
A
#
# COMPACT_ATOMS: atom_id res chain seq x y z
N MET A 1 -42.65 -54.89 19.66
CA MET A 1 -42.80 -53.42 19.78
C MET A 1 -41.61 -52.70 20.44
N ALA A 2 -40.54 -53.34 20.83
CA ALA A 2 -39.38 -52.72 21.52
C ALA A 2 -38.25 -52.30 20.54
N THR A 3 -38.20 -52.82 19.31
CA THR A 3 -37.16 -52.54 18.32
C THR A 3 -37.35 -51.21 17.57
N THR A 4 -38.57 -50.74 17.39
CA THR A 4 -38.88 -49.51 16.67
C THR A 4 -38.52 -48.21 17.45
N ARG A 5 -38.57 -48.25 18.78
CA ARG A 5 -38.18 -47.08 19.61
C ARG A 5 -36.67 -46.82 19.70
N LYS A 6 -35.83 -47.86 19.57
CA LYS A 6 -34.37 -47.72 19.57
C LYS A 6 -33.86 -47.14 18.26
N GLN A 7 -34.48 -47.54 17.11
CA GLN A 7 -34.10 -47.00 15.81
C GLN A 7 -34.49 -45.53 15.61
N LEU A 8 -35.66 -45.11 16.15
CA LEU A 8 -36.07 -43.70 16.12
C LEU A 8 -35.19 -42.79 16.97
N ARG A 9 -34.69 -43.30 18.11
CA ARG A 9 -33.73 -42.51 18.96
C ARG A 9 -32.35 -42.41 18.35
N ALA A 10 -31.84 -43.42 17.66
CA ALA A 10 -30.59 -43.38 16.94
C ALA A 10 -30.62 -42.43 15.73
N GLY A 11 -31.74 -42.41 14.99
CA GLY A 11 -31.95 -41.49 13.87
C GLY A 11 -32.06 -40.02 14.29
N ALA A 12 -32.71 -39.74 15.43
CA ALA A 12 -32.85 -38.39 15.97
C ALA A 12 -31.50 -37.83 16.50
N LEU A 13 -30.68 -38.69 17.11
CA LEU A 13 -29.33 -38.31 17.56
C LEU A 13 -28.36 -38.07 16.40
N ALA A 14 -28.45 -38.86 15.32
CA ALA A 14 -27.66 -38.67 14.10
C ALA A 14 -28.03 -37.37 13.37
N ALA A 15 -29.34 -37.06 13.30
CA ALA A 15 -29.84 -35.82 12.69
C ALA A 15 -29.46 -34.59 13.50
N ALA A 16 -29.50 -34.67 14.84
CA ALA A 16 -29.05 -33.58 15.72
C ALA A 16 -27.56 -33.35 15.64
N ALA A 17 -26.74 -34.41 15.52
CA ALA A 17 -25.30 -34.29 15.31
C ALA A 17 -24.93 -33.73 13.94
N ALA A 18 -25.69 -34.05 12.88
CA ALA A 18 -25.49 -33.49 11.55
C ALA A 18 -25.90 -32.01 11.49
N LEU A 19 -26.99 -31.60 12.17
CA LEU A 19 -27.35 -30.18 12.27
C LEU A 19 -26.33 -29.37 13.10
N ALA A 20 -25.80 -29.94 14.18
CA ALA A 20 -24.75 -29.28 14.97
C ALA A 20 -23.45 -29.14 14.19
N GLY A 21 -23.11 -30.12 13.32
CA GLY A 21 -21.95 -30.05 12.43
C GLY A 21 -22.11 -28.99 11.32
N LEU A 22 -23.32 -28.79 10.79
CA LEU A 22 -23.61 -27.76 9.79
C LEU A 22 -23.57 -26.33 10.37
N VAL A 23 -23.97 -26.15 11.63
CA VAL A 23 -23.86 -24.85 12.33
C VAL A 23 -22.41 -24.52 12.70
N ALA A 24 -21.57 -25.53 12.98
CA ALA A 24 -20.14 -25.32 13.25
C ALA A 24 -19.31 -25.03 11.97
N ALA A 25 -19.76 -25.47 10.80
CA ALA A 25 -19.10 -25.18 9.51
C ALA A 25 -19.36 -23.77 8.98
N CYS A 26 -20.45 -23.10 9.38
CA CYS A 26 -20.77 -21.71 9.02
C CYS A 26 -20.02 -20.66 9.85
N GLY A 27 -19.18 -21.05 10.81
CA GLY A 27 -18.60 -20.13 11.79
C GLY A 27 -17.20 -19.56 11.46
N LYS A 28 -16.60 -19.87 10.29
CA LYS A 28 -15.22 -19.44 9.99
C LYS A 28 -15.06 -18.42 8.87
N ASP A 29 -16.12 -18.06 8.17
CA ASP A 29 -16.11 -17.01 7.14
C ASP A 29 -16.76 -15.71 7.61
N SER A 30 -16.87 -15.50 8.91
CA SER A 30 -17.25 -14.21 9.44
C SER A 30 -16.16 -13.21 9.06
N VAL A 31 -16.59 -12.11 8.43
CA VAL A 31 -15.84 -10.83 8.44
C VAL A 31 -15.05 -10.80 9.74
N ASP A 32 -13.71 -10.67 9.67
CA ASP A 32 -12.92 -10.43 10.88
C ASP A 32 -13.31 -9.07 11.46
N VAL A 33 -14.48 -9.07 12.03
CA VAL A 33 -14.91 -8.02 12.92
C VAL A 33 -14.10 -8.26 14.18
N VAL A 34 -13.07 -7.45 14.39
CA VAL A 34 -12.52 -7.30 15.73
C VAL A 34 -13.71 -6.83 16.55
N ALA A 35 -14.41 -7.78 17.20
CA ALA A 35 -15.55 -7.47 18.02
C ALA A 35 -15.03 -6.70 19.23
N PRO A 36 -15.29 -5.40 19.35
CA PRO A 36 -14.82 -4.66 20.49
C PRO A 36 -15.73 -4.96 21.65
N SER A 37 -15.14 -5.20 22.78
CA SER A 37 -15.90 -5.09 24.01
C SER A 37 -16.26 -3.62 24.30
N THR A 38 -15.33 -2.68 24.04
CA THR A 38 -15.53 -1.22 24.18
C THR A 38 -14.38 -0.50 23.49
N ALA A 39 -14.67 0.55 22.69
CA ALA A 39 -13.63 1.45 22.20
C ALA A 39 -12.90 2.13 23.36
N VAL A 40 -11.57 2.29 23.23
CA VAL A 40 -10.74 2.90 24.30
C VAL A 40 -11.19 4.33 24.62
N TYR A 41 -11.67 5.05 23.60
CA TYR A 41 -12.24 6.40 23.69
C TYR A 41 -13.45 6.55 22.78
N PRO A 42 -14.47 7.36 23.15
CA PRO A 42 -15.66 7.56 22.31
C PRO A 42 -15.35 8.04 20.89
N MET A 43 -14.24 8.76 20.69
CA MET A 43 -13.82 9.21 19.36
C MET A 43 -13.42 8.08 18.43
N PHE A 44 -13.15 6.87 18.91
CA PHE A 44 -12.77 5.71 18.12
C PHE A 44 -13.91 4.70 17.89
N LEU A 45 -15.15 5.03 18.26
CA LEU A 45 -16.30 4.13 18.11
C LEU A 45 -16.51 3.65 16.68
N SER A 46 -16.28 4.52 15.69
CA SER A 46 -16.30 4.17 14.27
C SER A 46 -15.03 4.73 13.60
N TYR A 47 -14.01 3.90 13.51
CA TYR A 47 -12.78 4.22 12.79
C TYR A 47 -12.88 3.77 11.35
N VAL A 48 -12.51 4.65 10.40
CA VAL A 48 -12.46 4.34 8.97
C VAL A 48 -11.11 4.78 8.39
N ALA A 49 -10.51 3.93 7.56
CA ALA A 49 -9.27 4.19 6.86
C ALA A 49 -9.52 4.41 5.36
N LEU A 50 -9.08 5.56 4.85
CA LEU A 50 -9.06 5.91 3.44
C LEU A 50 -7.61 5.94 2.95
N GLY A 51 -7.38 5.60 1.69
CA GLY A 51 -6.03 5.67 1.14
C GLY A 51 -5.81 4.82 -0.10
N ASN A 52 -4.57 4.45 -0.28
CA ASN A 52 -4.07 3.66 -1.40
C ASN A 52 -3.66 2.24 -0.97
N SER A 53 -2.73 1.64 -1.71
CA SER A 53 -2.20 0.30 -1.48
C SER A 53 -1.66 0.06 -0.07
N ILE A 54 -0.96 1.04 0.52
CA ILE A 54 -0.39 0.91 1.87
C ILE A 54 -1.52 0.72 2.90
N THR A 55 -2.56 1.54 2.82
CA THR A 55 -3.72 1.47 3.71
C THR A 55 -4.53 0.19 3.47
N ALA A 56 -4.66 -0.25 2.21
CA ALA A 56 -5.35 -1.48 1.86
C ALA A 56 -4.62 -2.74 2.34
N GLY A 57 -3.31 -2.69 2.56
CA GLY A 57 -2.47 -3.83 2.94
C GLY A 57 -1.88 -4.57 1.73
N TYR A 58 -1.60 -3.86 0.64
CA TYR A 58 -0.90 -4.39 -0.54
C TYR A 58 0.57 -4.62 -0.20
N GLN A 59 1.12 -5.78 -0.53
CA GLN A 59 2.49 -6.19 -0.21
C GLN A 59 3.05 -7.10 -1.31
N SER A 60 4.33 -7.00 -1.61
CA SER A 60 5.01 -7.86 -2.59
C SER A 60 4.29 -7.88 -3.96
N GLY A 61 3.88 -6.72 -4.45
CA GLY A 61 3.20 -6.62 -5.74
C GLY A 61 1.84 -7.33 -5.79
N GLY A 62 1.17 -7.51 -4.64
CA GLY A 62 -0.13 -8.18 -4.56
C GLY A 62 -0.90 -7.90 -3.26
N ILE A 63 -2.10 -8.44 -3.19
CA ILE A 63 -2.99 -8.28 -2.02
C ILE A 63 -3.87 -9.50 -1.85
N ASN A 64 -4.00 -9.97 -0.63
CA ASN A 64 -4.94 -11.01 -0.20
C ASN A 64 -5.36 -10.77 1.25
N ASP A 65 -6.24 -11.60 1.80
CA ASP A 65 -6.71 -11.48 3.17
C ASP A 65 -5.56 -11.47 4.20
N SER A 66 -4.51 -12.25 3.98
CA SER A 66 -3.36 -12.30 4.88
C SER A 66 -2.63 -10.95 4.94
N THR A 67 -2.35 -10.34 3.80
CA THR A 67 -1.67 -9.03 3.74
C THR A 67 -2.58 -7.90 4.22
N GLN A 68 -3.89 -7.95 3.91
CA GLN A 68 -4.87 -6.99 4.43
C GLN A 68 -4.90 -6.96 5.97
N ARG A 69 -4.74 -8.12 6.61
CA ARG A 69 -4.66 -8.25 8.08
C ARG A 69 -3.43 -7.61 8.69
N GLN A 70 -2.39 -7.38 7.90
CA GLN A 70 -1.12 -6.81 8.34
C GLN A 70 -1.07 -5.29 8.19
N SER A 71 -2.07 -4.65 7.60
CA SER A 71 -2.05 -3.22 7.36
C SER A 71 -2.05 -2.41 8.67
N TYR A 72 -1.35 -1.28 8.68
CA TYR A 72 -1.31 -0.36 9.82
C TYR A 72 -2.73 0.08 10.24
N ALA A 73 -3.63 0.19 9.30
CA ALA A 73 -5.00 0.62 9.55
C ALA A 73 -5.77 -0.41 10.41
N ARG A 74 -5.57 -1.71 10.14
CA ARG A 74 -6.11 -2.76 10.99
C ARG A 74 -5.44 -2.79 12.37
N LEU A 75 -4.13 -2.58 12.42
CA LEU A 75 -3.38 -2.51 13.68
C LEU A 75 -3.88 -1.35 14.57
N LEU A 76 -4.16 -0.19 13.98
CA LEU A 76 -4.78 0.94 14.71
C LEU A 76 -6.16 0.55 15.26
N ALA A 77 -7.01 -0.08 14.44
CA ALA A 77 -8.34 -0.51 14.88
C ALA A 77 -8.27 -1.46 16.07
N GLN A 78 -7.28 -2.35 16.12
CA GLN A 78 -7.02 -3.24 17.26
C GLN A 78 -6.66 -2.44 18.52
N GLN A 79 -5.77 -1.43 18.41
CA GLN A 79 -5.39 -0.58 19.55
C GLN A 79 -6.54 0.32 20.00
N PHE A 80 -7.36 0.79 19.07
CA PHE A 80 -8.59 1.54 19.39
C PHE A 80 -9.69 0.67 19.98
N ARG A 81 -9.56 -0.65 19.91
CA ARG A 81 -10.58 -1.64 20.28
C ARG A 81 -11.91 -1.34 19.61
N THR A 82 -11.89 -1.07 18.32
CA THR A 82 -13.06 -0.75 17.50
C THR A 82 -13.30 -1.84 16.45
N ARG A 83 -14.56 -1.97 16.04
CA ARG A 83 -14.93 -2.84 14.93
C ARG A 83 -14.20 -2.40 13.66
N TYR A 84 -13.72 -3.37 12.86
CA TYR A 84 -13.00 -3.08 11.63
C TYR A 84 -13.36 -4.09 10.55
N ALA A 85 -14.24 -3.68 9.64
CA ALA A 85 -14.65 -4.46 8.49
C ALA A 85 -13.90 -3.97 7.23
N TYR A 86 -13.45 -4.90 6.41
CA TYR A 86 -12.77 -4.61 5.14
C TYR A 86 -13.22 -5.60 4.06
N ALA A 87 -13.06 -5.23 2.80
CA ALA A 87 -13.36 -6.09 1.66
C ALA A 87 -12.31 -7.21 1.56
N SER A 88 -12.46 -8.25 2.39
CA SER A 88 -11.54 -9.37 2.46
C SER A 88 -11.49 -10.12 1.13
N LEU A 89 -10.30 -10.23 0.53
CA LEU A 89 -10.08 -10.86 -0.76
C LEU A 89 -9.85 -12.37 -0.61
N ALA A 90 -10.44 -13.14 -1.51
CA ALA A 90 -10.21 -14.58 -1.58
C ALA A 90 -8.76 -14.89 -1.96
N GLY A 91 -8.25 -16.01 -1.48
CA GLY A 91 -6.93 -16.50 -1.93
C GLY A 91 -6.96 -16.97 -3.40
N PRO A 92 -5.80 -16.97 -4.07
CA PRO A 92 -4.48 -16.61 -3.54
C PRO A 92 -4.22 -15.11 -3.46
N GLY A 93 -5.06 -14.26 -4.05
CA GLY A 93 -4.97 -12.80 -3.99
C GLY A 93 -5.27 -12.11 -5.32
N CYS A 94 -5.19 -10.76 -5.34
CA CYS A 94 -5.69 -9.96 -6.42
C CYS A 94 -4.81 -8.71 -6.69
N PRO A 95 -3.70 -8.86 -7.45
CA PRO A 95 -3.04 -10.12 -7.78
C PRO A 95 -2.46 -10.82 -6.54
N PRO A 96 -2.13 -12.11 -6.63
CA PRO A 96 -1.43 -12.79 -5.55
C PRO A 96 -0.07 -12.13 -5.26
N PRO A 97 0.33 -11.98 -3.98
CA PRO A 97 1.65 -11.47 -3.64
C PRO A 97 2.78 -12.32 -4.23
N ILE A 98 3.88 -11.70 -4.62
CA ILE A 98 5.12 -12.40 -4.97
C ILE A 98 5.64 -13.08 -3.70
N ASP A 99 6.03 -14.34 -3.79
CA ASP A 99 6.58 -15.14 -2.69
C ASP A 99 8.06 -15.48 -2.89
N ASN A 100 8.56 -15.38 -4.12
CA ASN A 100 9.98 -15.56 -4.45
C ASN A 100 10.42 -14.51 -5.47
N PHE A 101 11.32 -13.63 -5.06
CA PHE A 101 11.81 -12.54 -5.90
C PHE A 101 12.60 -13.06 -7.12
N LEU A 102 13.46 -14.09 -6.93
CA LEU A 102 14.35 -14.60 -7.98
C LEU A 102 13.57 -15.30 -9.08
N LEU A 103 12.56 -16.07 -8.70
CA LEU A 103 11.73 -16.85 -9.62
C LEU A 103 10.53 -16.03 -10.14
N GLY A 104 10.18 -14.91 -9.48
CA GLY A 104 8.99 -14.15 -9.78
C GLY A 104 7.70 -14.93 -9.51
N THR A 105 7.77 -16.01 -8.71
CA THR A 105 6.59 -16.78 -8.35
C THR A 105 5.69 -16.03 -7.40
N ARG A 106 4.43 -16.44 -7.37
CA ARG A 106 3.39 -15.80 -6.56
C ARG A 106 2.67 -16.84 -5.70
N VAL A 107 2.15 -16.40 -4.58
CA VAL A 107 1.34 -17.22 -3.66
C VAL A 107 0.27 -17.99 -4.46
N GLY A 108 0.20 -19.30 -4.27
CA GLY A 108 -0.75 -20.18 -4.96
C GLY A 108 -0.34 -20.60 -6.38
N GLY A 109 0.89 -20.31 -6.83
CA GLY A 109 1.43 -20.75 -8.13
C GLY A 109 1.15 -19.75 -9.25
N ALA A 110 0.56 -20.20 -10.37
CA ALA A 110 0.31 -19.34 -11.52
C ALA A 110 -0.57 -18.14 -11.18
N GLY A 111 -0.23 -16.97 -11.73
CA GLY A 111 -0.97 -15.74 -11.48
C GLY A 111 -2.43 -15.85 -11.90
N SER A 112 -3.32 -16.10 -10.95
CA SER A 112 -4.76 -15.98 -11.18
C SER A 112 -5.10 -14.51 -11.26
N SER A 113 -5.71 -14.10 -12.36
CA SER A 113 -6.27 -12.77 -12.53
C SER A 113 -7.67 -12.61 -11.94
N ALA A 114 -8.26 -13.71 -11.47
CA ALA A 114 -9.61 -13.68 -10.94
C ALA A 114 -9.64 -13.12 -9.51
N CYS A 115 -10.37 -12.02 -9.35
CA CYS A 115 -10.46 -11.27 -8.11
C CYS A 115 -11.85 -11.42 -7.49
N PHE A 116 -11.91 -12.03 -6.33
CA PHE A 116 -13.16 -12.27 -5.63
C PHE A 116 -13.06 -11.83 -4.16
N LEU A 117 -14.19 -11.42 -3.61
CA LEU A 117 -14.33 -11.29 -2.16
C LEU A 117 -14.48 -12.69 -1.54
N ARG A 118 -13.91 -12.90 -0.36
CA ARG A 118 -14.11 -14.13 0.42
C ARG A 118 -15.58 -14.35 0.77
N ASN A 119 -16.30 -13.25 0.97
CA ASN A 119 -17.73 -13.24 1.16
C ASN A 119 -18.37 -12.19 0.24
N PRO A 120 -19.19 -12.58 -0.75
CA PRO A 120 -19.84 -11.63 -1.66
C PRO A 120 -20.69 -10.56 -0.97
N ALA A 121 -21.25 -10.83 0.21
CA ALA A 121 -22.02 -9.85 0.98
C ALA A 121 -21.20 -8.63 1.40
N LEU A 122 -19.85 -8.72 1.40
CA LEU A 122 -18.97 -7.58 1.68
C LEU A 122 -19.05 -6.48 0.62
N ALA A 123 -19.51 -6.77 -0.60
CA ALA A 123 -19.67 -5.77 -1.66
C ALA A 123 -20.64 -4.65 -1.26
N THR A 124 -21.70 -5.00 -0.51
CA THR A 124 -22.72 -4.05 -0.02
C THR A 124 -22.54 -3.68 1.45
N ALA A 125 -21.59 -4.29 2.16
CA ALA A 125 -21.37 -4.06 3.57
C ALA A 125 -20.85 -2.65 3.86
N VAL A 126 -21.10 -2.18 5.08
CA VAL A 126 -20.40 -1.01 5.64
C VAL A 126 -18.97 -1.41 5.97
N LEU A 127 -18.01 -0.73 5.37
CA LEU A 127 -16.59 -1.02 5.51
C LEU A 127 -15.86 0.05 6.33
N ASN A 128 -14.86 -0.39 7.08
CA ASN A 128 -13.96 0.45 7.86
C ASN A 128 -12.62 0.68 7.15
N ASN A 129 -12.27 -0.16 6.16
CA ASN A 129 -11.18 0.11 5.23
C ASN A 129 -11.76 0.28 3.83
N VAL A 130 -11.68 1.50 3.31
CA VAL A 130 -12.18 1.86 1.98
C VAL A 130 -11.04 2.22 1.03
N ALA A 131 -9.81 1.91 1.41
CA ALA A 131 -8.63 2.17 0.60
C ALA A 131 -8.58 1.26 -0.63
N VAL A 132 -8.11 1.82 -1.75
CA VAL A 132 -7.97 1.11 -3.01
C VAL A 132 -6.52 1.19 -3.49
N PRO A 133 -5.84 0.05 -3.75
CA PRO A 133 -4.51 0.06 -4.36
C PRO A 133 -4.48 0.87 -5.64
N GLY A 134 -3.42 1.65 -5.84
CA GLY A 134 -3.27 2.53 -7.00
C GLY A 134 -3.96 3.90 -6.88
N ALA A 135 -4.80 4.13 -5.87
CA ALA A 135 -5.52 5.39 -5.73
C ALA A 135 -4.57 6.61 -5.60
N THR A 136 -4.82 7.63 -6.41
CA THR A 136 -4.22 8.97 -6.38
C THR A 136 -5.11 9.96 -5.63
N SER A 137 -4.71 11.22 -5.57
CA SER A 137 -5.50 12.28 -4.88
C SER A 137 -6.88 12.53 -5.46
N ILE A 138 -7.16 12.14 -6.71
CA ILE A 138 -8.49 12.29 -7.32
C ILE A 138 -9.47 11.22 -6.86
N ASP A 139 -9.00 10.00 -6.64
CA ASP A 139 -9.83 8.81 -6.48
C ASP A 139 -10.76 8.83 -5.27
N PRO A 140 -10.38 9.39 -4.10
CA PRO A 140 -11.29 9.45 -2.96
C PRO A 140 -12.61 10.19 -3.22
N ASN A 141 -12.66 11.02 -4.28
CA ASN A 141 -13.86 11.75 -4.70
C ASN A 141 -14.37 11.36 -6.09
N ALA A 142 -13.76 10.37 -6.74
CA ALA A 142 -14.16 9.90 -8.06
C ALA A 142 -14.34 8.39 -8.04
N ALA A 143 -15.53 7.90 -8.38
CA ALA A 143 -15.83 6.47 -8.45
C ALA A 143 -15.25 5.81 -9.72
N THR A 144 -14.92 6.60 -10.73
CA THR A 144 -14.46 6.17 -12.06
C THR A 144 -13.33 7.06 -12.54
N SER A 145 -12.23 7.09 -11.81
CA SER A 145 -11.04 7.83 -12.24
C SER A 145 -10.15 6.99 -13.17
N ALA A 146 -9.14 7.62 -13.78
CA ALA A 146 -8.15 6.93 -14.61
C ALA A 146 -7.31 5.90 -13.82
N SER A 147 -7.20 6.04 -12.51
CA SER A 147 -6.54 5.10 -11.60
C SER A 147 -7.49 4.03 -11.05
N ALA A 148 -8.79 4.09 -11.38
CA ALA A 148 -9.73 3.04 -11.01
C ALA A 148 -9.31 1.70 -11.64
N ASN A 149 -9.39 0.66 -10.85
CA ASN A 149 -9.08 -0.70 -11.26
C ASN A 149 -10.20 -1.64 -10.78
N PHE A 150 -10.08 -2.93 -11.06
CA PHE A 150 -11.11 -3.90 -10.68
C PHE A 150 -11.32 -3.99 -9.16
N LEU A 151 -10.32 -3.65 -8.32
CA LEU A 151 -10.49 -3.57 -6.86
C LEU A 151 -11.38 -2.40 -6.46
N THR A 152 -11.43 -1.32 -7.23
CA THR A 152 -12.29 -0.17 -6.98
C THR A 152 -13.75 -0.61 -6.85
N GLN A 153 -14.25 -1.40 -7.82
CA GLN A 153 -15.62 -1.90 -7.78
C GLN A 153 -15.85 -2.87 -6.62
N LEU A 154 -14.90 -3.78 -6.35
CA LEU A 154 -15.02 -4.76 -5.26
C LEU A 154 -15.06 -4.10 -3.89
N VAL A 155 -14.25 -3.04 -3.67
CA VAL A 155 -14.18 -2.34 -2.38
C VAL A 155 -15.29 -1.32 -2.24
N LEU A 156 -15.54 -0.51 -3.27
CA LEU A 156 -16.40 0.67 -3.17
C LEU A 156 -17.83 0.44 -3.66
N GLY A 157 -18.06 -0.56 -4.51
CA GLY A 157 -19.41 -0.87 -5.00
C GLY A 157 -20.07 0.27 -5.76
N GLY A 158 -19.31 1.02 -6.55
CA GLY A 158 -19.79 2.17 -7.32
C GLY A 158 -19.81 3.51 -6.57
N LYS A 159 -19.38 3.55 -5.29
CA LYS A 159 -19.21 4.79 -4.51
C LYS A 159 -17.78 5.31 -4.61
N THR A 160 -17.55 6.56 -4.21
CA THR A 160 -16.21 7.07 -3.93
C THR A 160 -15.71 6.59 -2.57
N GLN A 161 -14.40 6.68 -2.29
CA GLN A 161 -13.87 6.35 -0.96
C GLN A 161 -14.51 7.21 0.14
N VAL A 162 -14.71 8.53 -0.12
CA VAL A 162 -15.36 9.43 0.84
C VAL A 162 -16.81 9.02 1.09
N GLN A 163 -17.58 8.74 0.03
CA GLN A 163 -18.97 8.28 0.17
C GLN A 163 -19.06 6.97 0.95
N LYS A 164 -18.20 5.99 0.60
CA LYS A 164 -18.17 4.69 1.28
C LYS A 164 -17.72 4.80 2.73
N ALA A 165 -16.82 5.74 3.04
CA ALA A 165 -16.42 6.02 4.42
C ALA A 165 -17.56 6.61 5.24
N LEU A 166 -18.34 7.52 4.66
CA LEU A 166 -19.49 8.14 5.33
C LEU A 166 -20.63 7.16 5.64
N ASP A 167 -20.76 6.06 4.88
CA ASP A 167 -21.70 4.98 5.22
C ASP A 167 -21.45 4.40 6.63
N ALA A 168 -20.21 4.39 7.08
CA ALA A 168 -19.82 3.91 8.42
C ALA A 168 -20.06 4.96 9.53
N GLN A 169 -20.55 6.16 9.20
CA GLN A 169 -20.71 7.28 10.14
C GLN A 169 -19.45 7.48 11.01
N PRO A 170 -18.28 7.73 10.39
CA PRO A 170 -17.00 7.70 11.08
C PRO A 170 -16.92 8.75 12.18
N THR A 171 -16.46 8.35 13.35
CA THR A 171 -16.06 9.25 14.42
C THR A 171 -14.57 9.59 14.36
N PHE A 172 -13.79 8.70 13.74
CA PHE A 172 -12.36 8.89 13.49
C PHE A 172 -11.96 8.35 12.12
N VAL A 173 -11.09 9.08 11.41
CA VAL A 173 -10.55 8.65 10.12
C VAL A 173 -9.03 8.71 10.09
N SER A 174 -8.39 7.80 9.34
CA SER A 174 -7.03 7.99 8.84
C SER A 174 -7.07 8.15 7.33
N VAL A 175 -6.32 9.13 6.81
CA VAL A 175 -6.23 9.40 5.38
C VAL A 175 -4.77 9.38 4.95
N TRP A 176 -4.39 8.40 4.12
CA TRP A 176 -3.06 8.32 3.54
C TRP A 176 -3.17 8.20 2.02
N ILE A 177 -3.20 9.34 1.36
CA ILE A 177 -3.35 9.48 -0.09
C ILE A 177 -2.32 10.48 -0.64
N GLY A 178 -1.92 10.32 -1.90
CA GLY A 178 -0.99 11.20 -2.58
C GLY A 178 0.33 10.53 -2.97
N ASN A 179 0.66 9.37 -2.44
CA ASN A 179 1.89 8.67 -2.82
C ASN A 179 1.90 8.30 -4.32
N ASN A 180 0.75 7.86 -4.86
CA ASN A 180 0.63 7.51 -6.27
C ASN A 180 0.62 8.72 -7.22
N ASP A 181 0.43 9.93 -6.69
CA ASP A 181 0.58 11.19 -7.45
C ASP A 181 2.04 11.46 -7.87
N VAL A 182 2.99 10.69 -7.33
CA VAL A 182 4.44 10.80 -7.60
C VAL A 182 5.13 9.45 -7.83
N LEU A 183 4.56 8.32 -7.36
CA LEU A 183 5.26 7.03 -7.29
C LEU A 183 5.52 6.43 -8.67
N ASP A 184 4.53 6.41 -9.57
CA ASP A 184 4.71 5.82 -10.91
C ASP A 184 5.76 6.59 -11.70
N ALA A 185 5.74 7.92 -11.60
CA ALA A 185 6.73 8.80 -12.19
C ALA A 185 8.15 8.50 -11.66
N ALA A 186 8.30 8.36 -10.34
CA ALA A 186 9.59 8.04 -9.73
C ALA A 186 10.08 6.64 -10.10
N ALA A 187 9.20 5.65 -10.10
CA ALA A 187 9.56 4.27 -10.45
C ALA A 187 10.04 4.13 -11.90
N LYS A 188 9.59 5.00 -12.80
CA LYS A 188 9.93 5.00 -14.22
C LYS A 188 10.97 6.06 -14.61
N GLY A 189 11.43 6.87 -13.67
CA GLY A 189 12.45 7.89 -13.94
C GLY A 189 11.93 9.05 -14.79
N VAL A 190 10.71 9.54 -14.55
CA VAL A 190 10.10 10.62 -15.33
C VAL A 190 9.38 11.62 -14.44
N THR A 191 9.37 12.89 -14.84
CA THR A 191 8.68 13.95 -14.09
C THR A 191 7.40 14.43 -14.73
N VAL A 192 7.23 14.16 -16.03
CA VAL A 192 6.05 14.50 -16.83
C VAL A 192 5.41 13.26 -17.42
N ALA A 193 4.13 13.33 -17.74
CA ALA A 193 3.43 12.22 -18.37
C ALA A 193 4.07 11.87 -19.72
N THR A 194 4.24 10.58 -19.99
CA THR A 194 4.82 10.09 -21.25
C THR A 194 3.98 8.94 -21.81
N PRO A 195 3.51 9.07 -23.07
CA PRO A 195 2.80 7.99 -23.75
C PRO A 195 3.67 6.74 -23.96
N ALA A 196 4.98 6.91 -24.12
CA ALA A 196 5.90 5.79 -24.39
C ALA A 196 5.94 4.76 -23.27
N LEU A 197 5.73 5.19 -22.00
CA LEU A 197 5.68 4.31 -20.84
C LEU A 197 4.28 4.19 -20.21
N ALA A 198 3.26 4.77 -20.84
CA ALA A 198 1.91 4.87 -20.27
C ALA A 198 1.94 5.34 -18.80
N THR A 199 2.78 6.34 -18.51
CA THR A 199 3.05 6.84 -17.18
C THR A 199 2.36 8.17 -16.97
N ALA A 200 1.63 8.31 -15.86
CA ALA A 200 1.24 9.60 -15.34
C ALA A 200 2.47 10.28 -14.74
N GLY A 201 2.72 11.53 -15.09
CA GLY A 201 3.75 12.35 -14.46
C GLY A 201 3.38 12.73 -13.03
N ILE A 202 4.20 13.56 -12.41
CA ILE A 202 3.91 14.15 -11.10
C ILE A 202 2.64 15.00 -11.20
N THR A 203 1.67 14.77 -10.33
CA THR A 203 0.49 15.64 -10.22
C THR A 203 0.95 17.03 -9.77
N ASP A 204 0.60 18.09 -10.51
CA ASP A 204 0.99 19.43 -10.13
C ASP A 204 0.39 19.86 -8.79
N THR A 205 1.07 20.77 -8.08
CA THR A 205 0.71 21.14 -6.71
C THR A 205 -0.65 21.84 -6.58
N THR A 206 -1.11 22.54 -7.62
CA THR A 206 -2.41 23.22 -7.64
C THR A 206 -3.53 22.19 -7.74
N THR A 207 -3.40 21.27 -8.68
CA THR A 207 -4.34 20.15 -8.86
C THR A 207 -4.40 19.27 -7.62
N PHE A 208 -3.23 18.89 -7.06
CA PHE A 208 -3.19 18.10 -5.83
C PHE A 208 -3.95 18.78 -4.68
N LYS A 209 -3.69 20.06 -4.44
CA LYS A 209 -4.37 20.85 -3.39
C LYS A 209 -5.88 20.89 -3.57
N ALA A 210 -6.34 21.12 -4.81
CA ALA A 210 -7.76 21.15 -5.12
C ALA A 210 -8.44 19.80 -4.81
N ARG A 211 -7.82 18.69 -5.26
CA ARG A 211 -8.30 17.32 -5.04
C ARG A 211 -8.30 16.96 -3.54
N TYR A 212 -7.20 17.22 -2.84
CA TYR A 212 -7.07 16.92 -1.42
C TYR A 212 -8.05 17.72 -0.55
N LYS A 213 -8.34 18.98 -0.94
CA LYS A 213 -9.37 19.78 -0.30
C LYS A 213 -10.73 19.09 -0.31
N LEU A 214 -11.14 18.54 -1.44
CA LEU A 214 -12.42 17.84 -1.57
C LEU A 214 -12.52 16.62 -0.66
N ILE A 215 -11.42 15.92 -0.43
CA ILE A 215 -11.38 14.78 0.50
C ILE A 215 -11.71 15.24 1.92
N VAL A 216 -11.00 16.26 2.40
CA VAL A 216 -11.18 16.76 3.77
C VAL A 216 -12.56 17.40 3.93
N ASP A 217 -12.99 18.21 2.97
CA ASP A 217 -14.30 18.86 3.01
C ASP A 217 -15.43 17.81 3.02
N GLY A 218 -15.34 16.78 2.19
CA GLY A 218 -16.30 15.68 2.16
C GLY A 218 -16.38 14.92 3.49
N LEU A 219 -15.24 14.61 4.11
CA LEU A 219 -15.21 13.98 5.43
C LEU A 219 -15.76 14.88 6.53
N LYS A 220 -15.52 16.19 6.44
CA LYS A 220 -16.02 17.19 7.42
C LYS A 220 -17.53 17.39 7.37
N THR A 221 -18.25 16.84 6.37
CA THR A 221 -19.72 16.78 6.41
C THR A 221 -20.25 15.92 7.57
N GLN A 222 -19.42 14.97 8.05
CA GLN A 222 -19.72 14.18 9.24
C GLN A 222 -19.46 15.02 10.50
N PRO A 223 -20.49 15.27 11.33
CA PRO A 223 -20.33 16.10 12.52
C PRO A 223 -19.32 15.52 13.52
N ARG A 224 -18.52 16.40 14.13
CA ARG A 224 -17.56 16.05 15.19
C ARG A 224 -16.50 15.01 14.80
N ILE A 225 -16.35 14.71 13.52
CA ILE A 225 -15.31 13.79 13.04
C ILE A 225 -13.93 14.25 13.51
N ARG A 226 -13.09 13.30 13.91
CA ARG A 226 -11.67 13.47 14.20
C ARG A 226 -10.87 12.64 13.20
N GLY A 227 -9.57 12.84 13.15
CA GLY A 227 -8.76 12.04 12.24
C GLY A 227 -7.27 12.32 12.30
N VAL A 228 -6.54 11.57 11.50
CA VAL A 228 -5.13 11.80 11.20
C VAL A 228 -4.94 11.86 9.68
N LEU A 229 -4.33 12.95 9.21
CA LEU A 229 -3.88 13.06 7.83
C LEU A 229 -2.40 12.68 7.78
N ILE A 230 -2.06 11.75 6.90
CA ILE A 230 -0.71 11.24 6.76
C ILE A 230 -0.12 11.84 5.50
N GLY A 231 1.08 12.39 5.61
CA GLY A 231 1.81 13.01 4.52
C GLY A 231 2.24 12.01 3.43
N VAL A 232 2.68 12.55 2.31
CA VAL A 232 3.27 11.77 1.21
C VAL A 232 4.69 11.39 1.57
N GLY A 233 5.01 10.09 1.44
CA GLY A 233 6.36 9.58 1.63
C GLY A 233 7.31 10.04 0.51
N ASN A 234 8.57 10.21 0.85
CA ASN A 234 9.60 10.50 -0.14
C ASN A 234 9.84 9.26 -1.02
N VAL A 235 9.23 9.24 -2.19
CA VAL A 235 9.33 8.12 -3.13
C VAL A 235 10.74 7.91 -3.67
N THR A 236 11.63 8.92 -3.64
CA THR A 236 13.04 8.74 -4.02
C THR A 236 13.87 8.07 -2.93
N ALA A 237 13.30 7.87 -1.74
CA ALA A 237 13.95 7.21 -0.61
C ALA A 237 13.52 5.75 -0.41
N ILE A 238 12.57 5.22 -1.19
CA ILE A 238 12.19 3.80 -1.11
C ILE A 238 13.26 2.90 -1.75
N PRO A 239 13.41 1.64 -1.33
CA PRO A 239 14.49 0.77 -1.80
C PRO A 239 14.34 0.29 -3.26
N LEU A 240 13.19 0.52 -3.89
CA LEU A 240 13.04 0.36 -5.34
C LEU A 240 14.08 1.19 -6.10
N LEU A 241 14.44 2.37 -5.55
CA LEU A 241 15.40 3.32 -6.10
C LEU A 241 16.70 3.26 -5.29
N PHE A 242 17.82 3.03 -5.97
CA PHE A 242 19.13 2.95 -5.34
C PHE A 242 20.20 3.69 -6.18
N PRO A 243 21.36 4.08 -5.60
CA PRO A 243 22.38 4.81 -6.33
C PRO A 243 22.90 4.03 -7.53
N ALA A 244 22.79 4.59 -8.74
CA ALA A 244 23.26 3.95 -9.97
C ALA A 244 24.78 3.69 -9.95
N GLU A 245 25.56 4.59 -9.31
CA GLU A 245 27.00 4.43 -9.12
C GLU A 245 27.36 3.14 -8.37
N SER A 246 26.47 2.63 -7.51
CA SER A 246 26.73 1.38 -6.79
C SER A 246 26.96 0.18 -7.69
N LEU A 247 26.44 0.20 -8.93
CA LEU A 247 26.72 -0.82 -9.94
C LEU A 247 28.16 -0.78 -10.44
N TYR A 248 28.89 0.34 -10.33
CA TYR A 248 30.31 0.45 -10.62
C TYR A 248 31.19 0.10 -9.44
N THR A 249 30.80 0.55 -8.25
CA THR A 249 31.62 0.44 -7.04
C THR A 249 31.48 -0.91 -6.34
N ASN A 250 30.42 -1.66 -6.65
CA ASN A 250 30.14 -2.96 -6.04
C ASN A 250 29.98 -4.07 -7.12
N PRO A 251 31.05 -4.85 -7.41
CA PRO A 251 31.01 -5.88 -8.44
C PRO A 251 30.03 -7.04 -8.10
N ILE A 252 29.76 -7.29 -6.82
CA ILE A 252 28.79 -8.30 -6.40
C ILE A 252 27.37 -7.83 -6.78
N LEU A 253 27.02 -6.58 -6.43
CA LEU A 253 25.75 -6.00 -6.83
C LEU A 253 25.58 -5.97 -8.35
N LYS A 254 26.65 -5.63 -9.08
CA LYS A 254 26.63 -5.62 -10.55
C LYS A 254 26.32 -7.01 -11.11
N ALA A 255 26.99 -8.05 -10.61
CA ALA A 255 26.73 -9.43 -11.05
C ALA A 255 25.32 -9.88 -10.72
N GLN A 256 24.80 -9.54 -9.55
CA GLN A 256 23.39 -9.81 -9.17
C GLN A 256 22.41 -9.06 -10.07
N PHE A 257 22.70 -7.80 -10.40
CA PHE A 257 21.88 -6.98 -11.30
C PHE A 257 21.83 -7.56 -12.70
N ASP A 258 22.98 -8.00 -13.24
CA ASP A 258 23.09 -8.67 -14.54
C ASP A 258 22.24 -9.96 -14.58
N ALA A 259 22.38 -10.80 -13.56
CA ALA A 259 21.59 -12.02 -13.45
C ALA A 259 20.08 -11.71 -13.38
N ALA A 260 19.70 -10.70 -12.62
CA ALA A 260 18.30 -10.25 -12.49
C ALA A 260 17.76 -9.61 -13.79
N ALA A 261 18.61 -8.96 -14.58
CA ALA A 261 18.26 -8.39 -15.88
C ALA A 261 18.16 -9.44 -17.00
N GLY A 262 18.69 -10.66 -16.79
CA GLY A 262 18.73 -11.73 -17.78
C GLY A 262 19.90 -11.64 -18.76
N GLY A 263 20.94 -10.84 -18.47
CA GLY A 263 22.13 -10.70 -19.30
C GLY A 263 23.08 -9.60 -18.78
N THR A 264 24.27 -9.52 -19.38
CA THR A 264 25.26 -8.53 -19.00
C THR A 264 24.82 -7.11 -19.37
N VAL A 265 24.62 -6.26 -18.36
CA VAL A 265 24.22 -4.87 -18.54
C VAL A 265 25.45 -3.99 -18.75
N THR A 266 25.46 -3.24 -19.84
CA THR A 266 26.49 -2.23 -20.10
C THR A 266 26.23 -1.00 -19.26
N LEU A 267 27.26 -0.58 -18.48
CA LEU A 267 27.20 0.67 -17.71
C LEU A 267 27.92 1.77 -18.47
N VAL A 268 27.24 2.88 -18.76
CA VAL A 268 27.84 4.04 -19.40
C VAL A 268 28.66 4.80 -18.36
N PRO A 269 29.91 5.25 -18.70
CA PRO A 269 30.80 5.92 -17.72
C PRO A 269 30.22 7.18 -17.05
N ASN A 270 29.18 7.78 -17.60
CA ASN A 270 28.51 8.95 -17.02
C ASN A 270 27.81 8.66 -15.67
N CYS A 271 27.70 7.40 -15.27
CA CYS A 271 27.20 7.02 -13.94
C CYS A 271 28.28 7.08 -12.86
N ILE A 272 29.57 7.16 -13.22
CA ILE A 272 30.68 7.26 -12.27
C ILE A 272 30.64 8.64 -11.59
N GLY A 273 30.60 8.66 -10.26
CA GLY A 273 30.45 9.89 -9.47
C GLY A 273 29.06 10.54 -9.56
N SER A 274 28.13 9.92 -10.25
CA SER A 274 26.75 10.40 -10.38
C SER A 274 25.96 10.13 -9.09
N ARG A 275 25.10 11.09 -8.71
CA ARG A 275 24.08 10.89 -7.65
C ARG A 275 22.74 10.40 -8.20
N ALA A 276 22.69 10.00 -9.47
CA ALA A 276 21.49 9.46 -10.06
C ALA A 276 21.04 8.18 -9.34
N LEU A 277 19.72 8.00 -9.25
CA LEU A 277 19.09 6.78 -8.73
C LEU A 277 18.63 5.93 -9.91
N ILE A 278 18.83 4.63 -9.82
CA ILE A 278 18.23 3.67 -10.75
C ILE A 278 17.07 2.95 -10.09
N SER A 279 16.00 2.76 -10.85
CA SER A 279 14.84 1.97 -10.42
C SER A 279 15.04 0.49 -10.77
N SER A 280 14.93 -0.38 -9.77
CA SER A 280 14.95 -1.83 -10.01
C SER A 280 13.76 -2.34 -10.83
N ALA A 281 12.74 -1.51 -11.06
CA ALA A 281 11.64 -1.85 -11.96
C ALA A 281 12.12 -2.09 -13.40
N VAL A 282 13.26 -1.53 -13.81
CA VAL A 282 13.88 -1.75 -15.14
C VAL A 282 14.23 -3.22 -15.37
N LEU A 283 14.55 -3.98 -14.32
CA LEU A 283 14.96 -5.39 -14.44
C LEU A 283 13.90 -6.26 -15.13
N GLY A 284 12.63 -6.06 -14.81
CA GLY A 284 11.53 -6.76 -15.48
C GLY A 284 11.43 -6.43 -16.96
N GLN A 285 11.67 -5.18 -17.33
CA GLN A 285 11.63 -4.71 -18.71
C GLN A 285 12.85 -5.22 -19.51
N MET A 286 14.04 -5.20 -18.92
CA MET A 286 15.26 -5.76 -19.52
C MET A 286 15.10 -7.25 -19.77
N ARG A 287 14.64 -8.02 -18.79
CA ARG A 287 14.41 -9.46 -18.91
C ARG A 287 13.38 -9.81 -19.98
N ALA A 288 12.37 -8.97 -20.17
CA ALA A 288 11.36 -9.12 -21.21
C ALA A 288 11.84 -8.65 -22.60
N GLY A 289 13.07 -8.12 -22.73
CA GLY A 289 13.59 -7.54 -23.96
C GLY A 289 12.90 -6.22 -24.36
N ALA A 290 12.11 -5.63 -23.47
CA ALA A 290 11.43 -4.35 -23.71
C ALA A 290 12.36 -3.15 -23.50
N PHE A 291 13.47 -3.35 -22.79
CA PHE A 291 14.53 -2.36 -22.59
C PHE A 291 15.91 -2.96 -22.91
N PRO A 292 16.83 -2.15 -23.47
CA PRO A 292 18.19 -2.61 -23.73
C PRO A 292 18.93 -2.85 -22.40
N LEU A 293 19.91 -3.74 -22.44
CA LEU A 293 20.81 -4.03 -21.32
C LEU A 293 21.88 -2.92 -21.19
N VAL A 294 21.41 -1.67 -21.00
CA VAL A 294 22.27 -0.49 -20.87
C VAL A 294 21.74 0.40 -19.74
N VAL A 295 22.65 0.92 -18.90
CA VAL A 295 22.35 1.94 -17.88
C VAL A 295 23.18 3.18 -18.16
N SER A 296 22.51 4.33 -18.30
CA SER A 296 23.11 5.66 -18.51
C SER A 296 22.52 6.62 -17.49
N CYS A 297 23.35 7.43 -16.84
CA CYS A 297 22.97 8.42 -15.83
C CYS A 297 22.97 9.86 -16.38
N GLN A 298 22.87 10.02 -17.68
CA GLN A 298 22.82 11.33 -18.29
C GLN A 298 21.40 11.90 -18.17
N ALA A 299 21.30 13.14 -17.66
CA ALA A 299 20.06 13.85 -17.51
C ALA A 299 19.38 14.08 -18.87
N ASN A 300 18.08 13.78 -18.93
CA ASN A 300 17.13 14.20 -19.99
C ASN A 300 17.64 14.07 -21.45
N VAL A 301 18.51 13.13 -21.76
CA VAL A 301 18.84 12.80 -23.13
C VAL A 301 17.98 11.62 -23.55
N PRO A 302 16.97 11.85 -24.43
CA PRO A 302 16.27 10.76 -25.04
C PRO A 302 17.29 9.90 -25.80
N GLN A 303 17.74 8.81 -25.20
CA GLN A 303 18.50 7.83 -25.94
C GLN A 303 17.51 7.07 -26.79
N ALA A 304 17.56 7.28 -28.09
CA ALA A 304 16.82 6.42 -28.98
C ALA A 304 17.35 4.98 -28.86
N PRO A 305 16.44 4.00 -28.61
CA PRO A 305 14.97 4.14 -28.55
C PRO A 305 14.38 4.37 -27.15
N VAL A 306 15.15 4.57 -26.08
CA VAL A 306 14.72 4.29 -24.70
C VAL A 306 14.89 5.44 -23.71
N GLY A 307 15.57 6.54 -24.03
CA GLY A 307 15.79 7.64 -23.06
C GLY A 307 16.54 7.23 -21.78
N ASP A 308 16.52 8.10 -20.78
CA ASP A 308 17.03 7.86 -19.43
C ASP A 308 15.98 7.26 -18.49
N TYR A 309 15.00 6.59 -19.04
CA TYR A 309 13.94 5.96 -18.29
C TYR A 309 14.48 5.00 -17.22
N PHE A 310 13.80 4.98 -16.08
CA PHE A 310 14.21 4.26 -14.87
C PHE A 310 15.44 4.84 -14.15
N ILE A 311 15.95 5.98 -14.60
CA ILE A 311 16.99 6.74 -13.93
C ILE A 311 16.39 8.07 -13.47
N LEU A 312 16.71 8.48 -12.24
CA LEU A 312 16.40 9.81 -11.70
C LEU A 312 17.69 10.55 -11.48
N ASP A 313 17.94 11.58 -12.25
CA ASP A 313 19.05 12.50 -12.02
C ASP A 313 18.79 13.42 -10.80
N THR A 314 19.77 14.26 -10.46
CA THR A 314 19.66 15.16 -9.30
C THR A 314 18.63 16.27 -9.47
N LEU A 315 18.37 16.71 -10.71
CA LEU A 315 17.37 17.74 -11.01
C LEU A 315 15.96 17.15 -10.86
N GLU A 316 15.74 15.95 -11.38
CA GLU A 316 14.48 15.22 -11.22
C GLU A 316 14.21 14.90 -9.75
N GLN A 317 15.20 14.41 -9.01
CA GLN A 317 15.08 14.19 -7.56
C GLN A 317 14.68 15.48 -6.83
N ALA A 318 15.23 16.64 -7.23
CA ALA A 318 14.84 17.94 -6.66
C ALA A 318 13.39 18.32 -7.01
N ILE A 319 12.91 17.98 -8.21
CA ILE A 319 11.50 18.18 -8.62
C ILE A 319 10.58 17.34 -7.73
N PHE A 320 10.89 16.05 -7.50
CA PHE A 320 10.13 15.20 -6.58
C PHE A 320 10.12 15.78 -5.17
N ALA A 321 11.28 16.14 -4.62
CA ALA A 321 11.40 16.71 -3.28
C ALA A 321 10.57 17.99 -3.12
N LYS A 322 10.58 18.89 -4.10
CA LYS A 322 9.81 20.13 -4.12
C LYS A 322 8.30 19.86 -4.10
N ASN A 323 7.82 18.95 -4.94
CA ASN A 323 6.38 18.64 -5.02
C ASN A 323 5.90 17.94 -3.75
N ILE A 324 6.61 16.91 -3.26
CA ILE A 324 6.28 16.20 -2.01
C ILE A 324 6.26 17.17 -0.83
N SER A 325 7.24 18.06 -0.72
CA SER A 325 7.26 19.09 0.32
C SER A 325 6.05 20.03 0.23
N ALA A 326 5.64 20.42 -0.99
CA ALA A 326 4.47 21.28 -1.18
C ALA A 326 3.15 20.55 -0.83
N TYR A 327 3.04 19.26 -1.16
CA TYR A 327 1.91 18.43 -0.76
C TYR A 327 1.83 18.33 0.78
N ASN A 328 2.95 17.98 1.42
CA ASN A 328 2.99 17.77 2.87
C ASN A 328 2.69 19.05 3.66
N ARG A 329 3.20 20.20 3.22
CA ARG A 329 2.80 21.49 3.82
C ARG A 329 1.30 21.73 3.70
N TYR A 330 0.69 21.39 2.56
CA TYR A 330 -0.75 21.56 2.38
C TYR A 330 -1.57 20.58 3.23
N ILE A 331 -1.16 19.30 3.29
CA ILE A 331 -1.79 18.27 4.12
C ILE A 331 -1.75 18.70 5.60
N SER A 332 -0.59 19.17 6.09
CA SER A 332 -0.43 19.67 7.45
C SER A 332 -1.35 20.84 7.74
N ALA A 333 -1.39 21.85 6.86
CA ALA A 333 -2.27 23.00 7.02
C ALA A 333 -3.78 22.59 7.01
N LYS A 334 -4.12 21.57 6.20
CA LYS A 334 -5.48 21.01 6.20
C LYS A 334 -5.80 20.24 7.47
N ALA A 335 -4.84 19.52 8.04
CA ALA A 335 -5.01 18.88 9.34
C ALA A 335 -5.30 19.90 10.43
N ASP A 336 -4.56 21.01 10.47
CA ASP A 336 -4.76 22.07 11.45
C ASP A 336 -6.16 22.70 11.33
N THR A 337 -6.57 23.09 10.12
CA THR A 337 -7.89 23.69 9.89
C THR A 337 -9.06 22.74 10.12
N ALA A 338 -8.84 21.43 9.94
CA ALA A 338 -9.84 20.39 10.21
C ALA A 338 -9.86 19.95 11.68
N PHE A 339 -8.91 20.40 12.51
CA PHE A 339 -8.64 19.89 13.86
C PHE A 339 -8.27 18.40 13.86
N PHE A 340 -7.58 17.94 12.82
CA PHE A 340 -7.04 16.59 12.71
C PHE A 340 -5.57 16.56 13.19
N ALA A 341 -5.08 15.38 13.49
CA ALA A 341 -3.65 15.14 13.65
C ALA A 341 -2.95 15.14 12.28
N TYR A 342 -1.69 15.52 12.23
CA TYR A 342 -0.83 15.36 11.06
C TYR A 342 0.34 14.43 11.40
N ALA A 343 0.63 13.48 10.51
CA ALA A 343 1.78 12.60 10.62
C ALA A 343 2.64 12.70 9.36
N ASP A 344 3.90 13.11 9.51
CA ASP A 344 4.88 13.03 8.44
C ASP A 344 5.54 11.63 8.43
N PRO A 345 5.43 10.83 7.35
CA PRO A 345 6.04 9.52 7.28
C PRO A 345 7.56 9.56 7.03
N ASN A 346 8.11 10.70 6.61
CA ASN A 346 9.49 10.80 6.13
C ASN A 346 10.57 10.62 7.21
N PRO A 347 10.40 11.14 8.44
CA PRO A 347 11.34 10.84 9.52
C PRO A 347 11.41 9.33 9.85
N LEU A 348 10.26 8.65 9.80
CA LEU A 348 10.19 7.20 10.02
C LEU A 348 10.91 6.44 8.90
N LEU A 349 10.68 6.79 7.63
CA LEU A 349 11.37 6.20 6.49
C LEU A 349 12.90 6.42 6.56
N ALA A 350 13.34 7.61 6.96
CA ALA A 350 14.75 7.91 7.18
C ALA A 350 15.36 7.03 8.29
N SER A 351 14.61 6.79 9.38
CA SER A 351 15.05 5.93 10.48
C SER A 351 15.25 4.47 10.07
N PHE A 352 14.43 3.96 9.13
CA PHE A 352 14.60 2.60 8.60
C PHE A 352 15.94 2.41 7.88
N LYS A 353 16.37 3.42 7.11
CA LYS A 353 17.70 3.44 6.47
C LYS A 353 18.80 3.57 7.51
N ALA A 354 18.69 4.52 8.42
CA ALA A 354 19.70 4.78 9.45
C ALA A 354 19.95 3.59 10.38
N THR A 355 18.94 2.74 10.59
CA THR A 355 19.02 1.54 11.43
C THR A 355 19.29 0.24 10.64
N GLY A 356 19.61 0.35 9.35
CA GLY A 356 19.94 -0.81 8.49
C GLY A 356 18.76 -1.73 8.20
N LYS A 357 17.50 -1.28 8.46
CA LYS A 357 16.30 -2.05 8.13
C LYS A 357 15.97 -2.01 6.64
N VAL A 358 16.50 -1.00 5.96
CA VAL A 358 16.52 -0.85 4.51
C VAL A 358 17.99 -0.79 4.10
N PRO A 359 18.49 -1.70 3.28
CA PRO A 359 19.89 -1.70 2.82
C PRO A 359 20.14 -0.52 1.89
N PRO A 360 21.41 -0.05 1.74
CA PRO A 360 21.76 1.05 0.87
C PRO A 360 21.50 0.74 -0.63
N PHE A 361 21.51 -0.53 -0.98
CA PHE A 361 21.15 -1.06 -2.30
C PHE A 361 20.54 -2.45 -2.15
N PRO A 362 19.75 -2.91 -3.13
CA PRO A 362 19.07 -4.20 -3.06
C PRO A 362 20.05 -5.38 -3.06
N ASP A 363 19.70 -6.47 -2.38
CA ASP A 363 20.33 -7.77 -2.53
C ASP A 363 19.53 -8.62 -3.52
N PHE A 364 19.87 -8.54 -4.79
CA PHE A 364 19.17 -9.28 -5.84
C PHE A 364 19.46 -10.81 -5.84
N SER A 365 20.27 -11.31 -4.92
CA SER A 365 20.44 -12.76 -4.68
C SER A 365 19.45 -13.31 -3.64
N SER A 366 18.80 -12.43 -2.89
CA SER A 366 17.82 -12.83 -1.88
C SER A 366 16.47 -13.14 -2.49
N ALA A 367 15.96 -14.35 -2.28
CA ALA A 367 14.63 -14.74 -2.73
C ALA A 367 13.49 -14.07 -1.94
N THR A 368 13.74 -13.70 -0.67
CA THR A 368 12.69 -13.33 0.29
C THR A 368 12.83 -11.95 0.91
N ALA A 369 13.99 -11.30 0.79
CA ALA A 369 14.23 -9.99 1.41
C ALA A 369 15.21 -9.11 0.59
N PRO A 370 15.04 -8.94 -0.73
CA PRO A 370 15.97 -8.16 -1.56
C PRO A 370 16.07 -6.70 -1.13
N PHE A 371 15.03 -6.17 -0.52
CA PHE A 371 14.90 -4.77 -0.09
C PHE A 371 14.95 -4.60 1.44
N GLY A 372 15.51 -5.60 2.14
CA GLY A 372 15.58 -5.63 3.60
C GLY A 372 14.27 -6.08 4.25
N THR A 373 14.19 -5.96 5.58
CA THR A 373 13.05 -6.53 6.34
C THR A 373 11.84 -5.61 6.47
N TYR A 374 11.99 -4.32 6.16
CA TYR A 374 10.92 -3.33 6.29
C TYR A 374 10.20 -3.00 5.00
N PHE A 375 10.71 -3.47 3.86
CA PHE A 375 10.01 -3.43 2.57
C PHE A 375 9.77 -4.82 2.04
N THR A 376 8.74 -4.96 1.23
CA THR A 376 8.36 -6.23 0.61
C THR A 376 9.10 -6.45 -0.72
N LEU A 377 8.82 -7.59 -1.39
CA LEU A 377 9.56 -8.02 -2.59
C LEU A 377 9.40 -7.10 -3.81
N ASP A 378 8.55 -6.09 -3.72
CA ASP A 378 8.40 -5.07 -4.77
C ASP A 378 9.25 -3.81 -4.53
N GLY A 379 9.92 -3.69 -3.38
CA GLY A 379 10.75 -2.54 -3.02
C GLY A 379 9.97 -1.22 -2.78
N VAL A 380 8.65 -1.28 -2.76
CA VAL A 380 7.74 -0.13 -2.65
C VAL A 380 6.91 -0.19 -1.37
N HIS A 381 6.28 -1.34 -1.13
CA HIS A 381 5.31 -1.46 -0.06
C HIS A 381 5.95 -1.88 1.26
N PRO A 382 5.48 -1.32 2.38
CA PRO A 382 5.98 -1.69 3.69
C PRO A 382 5.62 -3.14 4.02
N SER A 383 6.55 -3.85 4.66
CA SER A 383 6.30 -5.17 5.24
C SER A 383 5.43 -5.06 6.50
N TYR A 384 5.03 -6.21 7.05
CA TYR A 384 4.32 -6.23 8.34
C TYR A 384 5.08 -5.51 9.46
N LEU A 385 6.42 -5.67 9.52
CA LEU A 385 7.25 -4.98 10.51
C LEU A 385 7.20 -3.45 10.34
N ALA A 386 7.23 -2.99 9.10
CA ALA A 386 7.09 -1.56 8.83
C ALA A 386 5.67 -1.06 9.13
N HIS A 387 4.64 -1.85 8.86
CA HIS A 387 3.26 -1.51 9.24
C HIS A 387 3.10 -1.36 10.76
N ILE A 388 3.76 -2.21 11.58
CA ILE A 388 3.82 -2.05 13.03
C ILE A 388 4.48 -0.70 13.39
N ALA A 389 5.62 -0.39 12.78
CA ALA A 389 6.32 0.88 13.04
C ALA A 389 5.48 2.10 12.64
N VAL A 390 4.79 2.04 11.52
CA VAL A 390 3.83 3.08 11.08
C VAL A 390 2.71 3.24 12.10
N ALA A 391 2.08 2.15 12.52
CA ALA A 391 1.00 2.21 13.51
C ALA A 391 1.47 2.80 14.84
N LYS A 392 2.68 2.44 15.31
CA LYS A 392 3.30 3.03 16.51
C LYS A 392 3.48 4.55 16.38
N ALA A 393 4.02 5.00 15.25
CA ALA A 393 4.21 6.42 14.98
C ALA A 393 2.87 7.18 14.95
N LEU A 394 1.84 6.61 14.32
CA LEU A 394 0.51 7.20 14.27
C LEU A 394 -0.15 7.28 15.64
N ILE A 395 -0.04 6.24 16.47
CA ILE A 395 -0.53 6.26 17.85
C ILE A 395 0.12 7.39 18.66
N THR A 396 1.43 7.58 18.52
CA THR A 396 2.15 8.68 19.18
C THR A 396 1.58 10.04 18.80
N VAL A 397 1.39 10.28 17.50
CA VAL A 397 0.84 11.55 16.97
C VAL A 397 -0.63 11.76 17.40
N ILE A 398 -1.44 10.69 17.37
CA ILE A 398 -2.84 10.73 17.80
C ILE A 398 -2.94 11.02 19.29
N ASN A 399 -2.15 10.34 20.12
CA ASN A 399 -2.13 10.56 21.56
C ASN A 399 -1.74 12.01 21.90
N ALA A 400 -0.73 12.55 21.22
CA ALA A 400 -0.30 13.94 21.41
C ALA A 400 -1.39 14.95 21.00
N LYS A 401 -2.06 14.75 19.85
CA LYS A 401 -3.08 15.69 19.35
C LYS A 401 -4.35 15.72 20.19
N TYR A 402 -4.78 14.54 20.66
CA TYR A 402 -6.08 14.40 21.32
C TYR A 402 -6.00 14.15 22.82
N SER A 403 -4.80 14.23 23.41
CA SER A 403 -4.55 13.94 24.82
C SER A 403 -5.10 12.58 25.24
N THR A 404 -4.88 11.57 24.38
CA THR A 404 -5.29 10.18 24.64
C THR A 404 -4.11 9.33 25.11
N SER A 405 -4.39 8.13 25.58
CA SER A 405 -3.38 7.14 26.03
C SER A 405 -3.67 5.80 25.35
N VAL A 406 -3.87 5.81 24.03
CA VAL A 406 -4.00 4.58 23.26
C VAL A 406 -2.73 3.76 23.45
N PRO A 407 -2.84 2.47 23.85
CA PRO A 407 -1.67 1.62 24.03
C PRO A 407 -0.85 1.48 22.75
N ASN A 408 0.47 1.46 22.87
CA ASN A 408 1.32 1.17 21.71
C ASN A 408 1.33 -0.33 21.43
N LEU A 409 1.67 -0.69 20.20
CA LEU A 409 1.89 -2.08 19.81
C LEU A 409 3.16 -2.63 20.51
N PRO A 410 3.25 -3.93 20.78
CA PRO A 410 4.45 -4.57 21.33
C PRO A 410 5.67 -4.47 20.40
#